data_26d7d0fbdd8a698adb5ef7236cceaa1e
#
_entry.id   26d7d0fbdd8a698adb5ef7236cceaa1e
#
_cell.length_a   1.000
_cell.length_b   1.000
_cell.length_c   1.000
_cell.angle_alpha   90.00
_cell.angle_beta   90.00
_cell.angle_gamma   90.00
#
_symmetry.space_group_name_H-M   'P 1'
#
loop_
_entity.id
_entity.type
_entity.pdbx_description
1 polymer ?
#
loop_
_entity_poly.entity_id
_entity_poly.type
_entity_poly.pdbx_seq_one_letter_code
_entity_poly.pdbx_strand_id
1 'polypeptide(L)'
;MPVIPDKQDDIIPIVKENIAITAEDGNAYETSWDFKRHPLVALRLSGAFAWGDNPPQMRVSSAFKAWELLCEGRFEKLKANEEELNRIFIDIYGLQDELTPDVEDKDVTVRKADLGRDIRSLISYAVGCMFGRYSLDCEGLAYAGGQWDAGKYTTFPAEDANIIPICDDDYFADDLTGRFIRFIETVYGSATLEENLRFIADTLGGKGQPKEVIRNYFLNDFYADHLKTYQKRPIYWLFDSGKKGGFKALIYMHRYQPDTIARLRTDYVHEQQSRYRTAIADLEQRIPGVSTSERVKLSKKLKKLQEQSTELQTYEEKIHHLADQFISIDLDDGVKKNYEIFKDVLAKIK
;
A
#
# COMPACT_ATOMS: atom_id res chain seq x y z
N MET A 1 1.28 -25.07 38.29
CA MET A 1 1.14 -23.93 39.19
C MET A 1 -0.18 -24.05 39.92
N PRO A 2 -0.26 -23.92 41.26
CA PRO A 2 -1.53 -23.88 41.94
C PRO A 2 -2.28 -22.60 41.51
N VAL A 3 -3.51 -22.76 41.03
CA VAL A 3 -4.40 -21.62 40.75
C VAL A 3 -4.90 -21.12 42.09
N ILE A 4 -4.48 -19.93 42.50
CA ILE A 4 -5.01 -19.27 43.70
C ILE A 4 -6.25 -18.50 43.25
N PRO A 5 -7.46 -18.85 43.73
CA PRO A 5 -8.71 -18.23 43.28
C PRO A 5 -8.93 -16.80 43.82
N ASP A 6 -8.05 -16.32 44.69
CA ASP A 6 -8.16 -14.98 45.24
C ASP A 6 -7.92 -13.89 44.20
N LYS A 7 -8.72 -12.83 44.25
CA LYS A 7 -8.68 -11.64 43.37
C LYS A 7 -9.06 -11.89 41.88
N GLN A 8 -9.79 -12.95 41.54
CA GLN A 8 -10.27 -13.16 40.15
C GLN A 8 -11.12 -11.99 39.65
N ASP A 9 -11.92 -11.39 40.54
CA ASP A 9 -12.78 -10.26 40.18
C ASP A 9 -11.99 -8.99 39.83
N ASP A 10 -10.78 -8.82 40.35
CA ASP A 10 -9.88 -7.73 39.99
C ASP A 10 -9.08 -8.02 38.71
N ILE A 11 -8.65 -9.26 38.52
CA ILE A 11 -7.81 -9.69 37.41
C ILE A 11 -8.58 -9.78 36.08
N ILE A 12 -9.78 -10.39 36.08
CA ILE A 12 -10.54 -10.67 34.87
C ILE A 12 -10.86 -9.40 34.06
N PRO A 13 -11.29 -8.27 34.65
CA PRO A 13 -11.53 -7.05 33.88
C PRO A 13 -10.26 -6.53 33.18
N ILE A 14 -9.12 -6.52 33.88
CA ILE A 14 -7.84 -6.05 33.32
C ILE A 14 -7.40 -6.92 32.15
N VAL A 15 -7.47 -8.24 32.30
CA VAL A 15 -7.12 -9.18 31.21
C VAL A 15 -8.03 -9.00 29.99
N LYS A 16 -9.34 -8.83 30.21
CA LYS A 16 -10.29 -8.58 29.10
C LYS A 16 -9.99 -7.26 28.38
N GLU A 17 -9.63 -6.23 29.11
CA GLU A 17 -9.23 -4.94 28.53
C GLU A 17 -7.94 -5.07 27.73
N ASN A 18 -6.93 -5.79 28.23
CA ASN A 18 -5.68 -6.04 27.53
C ASN A 18 -5.90 -6.82 26.23
N ILE A 19 -6.79 -7.83 26.23
CA ILE A 19 -7.18 -8.56 25.02
C ILE A 19 -7.83 -7.61 24.01
N ALA A 20 -8.73 -6.73 24.44
CA ALA A 20 -9.38 -5.78 23.54
C ALA A 20 -8.38 -4.80 22.94
N ILE A 21 -7.50 -4.20 23.75
CA ILE A 21 -6.45 -3.28 23.29
C ILE A 21 -5.53 -3.96 22.25
N THR A 22 -5.08 -5.18 22.53
CA THR A 22 -4.18 -5.93 21.63
C THR A 22 -4.90 -6.32 20.33
N ALA A 23 -6.18 -6.71 20.40
CA ALA A 23 -6.99 -6.98 19.22
C ALA A 23 -7.18 -5.73 18.34
N GLU A 24 -7.47 -4.58 18.96
CA GLU A 24 -7.59 -3.31 18.23
C GLU A 24 -6.29 -2.90 17.54
N ASP A 25 -5.12 -3.08 18.20
CA ASP A 25 -3.81 -2.82 17.57
C ASP A 25 -3.58 -3.76 16.39
N GLY A 26 -3.77 -5.07 16.58
CA GLY A 26 -3.58 -6.06 15.53
C GLY A 26 -4.48 -5.82 14.32
N ASN A 27 -5.75 -5.49 14.57
CA ASN A 27 -6.77 -5.28 13.54
C ASN A 27 -6.64 -3.93 12.80
N ALA A 28 -5.73 -3.06 13.21
CA ALA A 28 -5.39 -1.84 12.49
C ALA A 28 -4.55 -2.09 11.21
N TYR A 29 -4.03 -3.31 11.02
CA TYR A 29 -3.13 -3.65 9.90
C TYR A 29 -3.79 -4.62 8.92
N GLU A 30 -3.56 -4.39 7.62
CA GLU A 30 -4.17 -5.13 6.50
C GLU A 30 -3.83 -6.64 6.45
N THR A 31 -2.90 -7.10 7.27
CA THR A 31 -2.56 -8.52 7.43
C THR A 31 -3.42 -9.23 8.47
N SER A 32 -4.24 -8.52 9.23
CA SER A 32 -5.21 -9.11 10.14
C SER A 32 -6.46 -9.60 9.40
N TRP A 33 -7.04 -10.70 9.87
CA TRP A 33 -8.33 -11.23 9.38
C TRP A 33 -9.50 -10.27 9.66
N ASP A 34 -9.44 -9.56 10.80
CA ASP A 34 -10.47 -8.63 11.25
C ASP A 34 -10.18 -7.17 10.84
N PHE A 35 -9.23 -6.97 9.93
CA PHE A 35 -8.95 -5.64 9.38
C PHE A 35 -10.18 -5.10 8.65
N LYS A 36 -10.67 -3.94 9.06
CA LYS A 36 -11.86 -3.31 8.49
C LYS A 36 -11.52 -2.19 7.51
N ARG A 37 -10.67 -1.27 7.94
CA ARG A 37 -10.31 -0.07 7.18
C ARG A 37 -9.01 0.51 7.74
N HIS A 38 -8.21 1.13 6.86
CA HIS A 38 -6.99 1.79 7.31
C HIS A 38 -7.29 2.89 8.34
N PRO A 39 -6.57 2.97 9.48
CA PRO A 39 -6.89 3.89 10.57
C PRO A 39 -7.03 5.35 10.15
N LEU A 40 -6.11 5.86 9.30
CA LEU A 40 -6.17 7.25 8.83
C LEU A 40 -7.42 7.52 8.00
N VAL A 41 -7.92 6.55 7.23
CA VAL A 41 -9.18 6.65 6.48
C VAL A 41 -10.38 6.51 7.41
N ALA A 42 -10.35 5.58 8.36
CA ALA A 42 -11.43 5.39 9.34
C ALA A 42 -11.63 6.66 10.19
N LEU A 43 -10.57 7.22 10.72
CA LEU A 43 -10.59 8.46 11.48
C LEU A 43 -11.15 9.62 10.65
N ARG A 44 -10.76 9.72 9.37
CA ARG A 44 -11.29 10.74 8.46
C ARG A 44 -12.80 10.60 8.23
N LEU A 45 -13.29 9.38 8.00
CA LEU A 45 -14.69 9.12 7.69
C LEU A 45 -15.62 9.19 8.92
N SER A 46 -15.10 8.89 10.12
CA SER A 46 -15.88 8.95 11.37
C SER A 46 -16.21 10.37 11.83
N GLY A 47 -15.60 11.39 11.24
CA GLY A 47 -15.77 12.78 11.69
C GLY A 47 -15.20 13.06 13.09
N ALA A 48 -14.38 12.14 13.64
CA ALA A 48 -13.83 12.23 15.00
C ALA A 48 -12.86 13.42 15.23
N PHE A 49 -12.68 14.27 14.21
CA PHE A 49 -11.80 15.44 14.22
C PHE A 49 -12.46 16.75 14.70
N ALA A 50 -13.61 16.68 15.35
CA ALA A 50 -14.29 17.86 15.92
C ALA A 50 -13.53 18.40 17.16
N TRP A 51 -12.28 18.79 17.01
CA TRP A 51 -11.52 19.53 18.01
C TRP A 51 -11.34 20.99 17.51
N GLY A 52 -12.32 21.83 17.84
CA GLY A 52 -12.13 23.27 18.01
C GLY A 52 -12.12 24.18 16.80
N ASP A 53 -11.91 23.70 15.57
CA ASP A 53 -11.86 24.53 14.37
C ASP A 53 -12.99 24.23 13.39
N ASN A 54 -13.58 25.22 12.88
CA ASN A 54 -14.75 25.23 12.02
C ASN A 54 -14.33 25.48 10.55
N PRO A 55 -14.60 24.56 9.61
CA PRO A 55 -14.74 23.12 9.68
C PRO A 55 -13.37 22.42 9.84
N PRO A 56 -13.29 21.20 10.39
CA PRO A 56 -12.01 20.52 10.54
C PRO A 56 -11.36 20.35 9.17
N GLN A 57 -10.19 20.93 8.97
CA GLN A 57 -9.44 20.76 7.73
C GLN A 57 -9.01 19.30 7.61
N MET A 58 -9.52 18.64 6.58
CA MET A 58 -9.38 17.22 6.35
C MET A 58 -8.01 16.90 5.78
N ARG A 59 -6.99 16.77 6.65
CA ARG A 59 -5.61 16.51 6.26
C ARG A 59 -5.15 15.14 6.69
N VAL A 60 -4.30 14.50 5.89
CA VAL A 60 -3.61 13.27 6.26
C VAL A 60 -2.77 13.47 7.53
N SER A 61 -2.10 14.62 7.67
CA SER A 61 -1.33 14.98 8.86
C SER A 61 -2.19 15.07 10.13
N SER A 62 -3.40 15.60 10.03
CA SER A 62 -4.34 15.65 11.17
C SER A 62 -4.86 14.25 11.53
N ALA A 63 -5.14 13.41 10.52
CA ALA A 63 -5.52 12.03 10.72
C ALA A 63 -4.39 11.24 11.41
N PHE A 64 -3.15 11.44 10.98
CA PHE A 64 -1.99 10.80 11.59
C PHE A 64 -1.81 11.25 13.07
N LYS A 65 -1.95 12.54 13.35
CA LYS A 65 -1.84 13.04 14.73
C LYS A 65 -2.90 12.44 15.67
N ALA A 66 -4.13 12.28 15.19
CA ALA A 66 -5.17 11.61 15.98
C ALA A 66 -4.87 10.12 16.15
N TRP A 67 -4.35 9.46 15.13
CA TRP A 67 -3.88 8.07 15.21
C TRP A 67 -2.75 7.91 16.22
N GLU A 68 -1.77 8.80 16.20
CA GLU A 68 -0.66 8.84 17.16
C GLU A 68 -1.15 8.92 18.61
N LEU A 69 -2.12 9.80 18.90
CA LEU A 69 -2.72 9.91 20.23
C LEU A 69 -3.47 8.64 20.65
N LEU A 70 -4.16 7.98 19.71
CA LEU A 70 -4.84 6.71 20.00
C LEU A 70 -3.85 5.58 20.30
N CYS A 71 -2.78 5.48 19.52
CA CYS A 71 -1.73 4.48 19.74
C CYS A 71 -1.02 4.70 21.08
N GLU A 72 -0.68 5.97 21.42
CA GLU A 72 -0.07 6.30 22.69
C GLU A 72 -0.99 5.96 23.86
N GLY A 73 -2.28 6.31 23.76
CA GLY A 73 -3.26 5.96 24.80
C GLY A 73 -3.39 4.44 25.01
N ARG A 74 -3.40 3.65 23.94
CA ARG A 74 -3.40 2.18 24.02
C ARG A 74 -2.12 1.64 24.66
N PHE A 75 -0.98 2.19 24.29
CA PHE A 75 0.33 1.80 24.81
C PHE A 75 0.43 2.03 26.31
N GLU A 76 0.14 3.24 26.76
CA GLU A 76 0.17 3.61 28.18
C GLU A 76 -0.85 2.81 29.00
N LYS A 77 -2.05 2.57 28.42
CA LYS A 77 -3.09 1.79 29.11
C LYS A 77 -2.69 0.33 29.26
N LEU A 78 -2.15 -0.30 28.19
CA LEU A 78 -1.69 -1.70 28.26
C LEU A 78 -0.55 -1.83 29.29
N LYS A 79 0.44 -0.92 29.24
CA LYS A 79 1.55 -0.89 30.19
C LYS A 79 1.06 -0.81 31.62
N ALA A 80 0.18 0.15 31.92
CA ALA A 80 -0.38 0.32 33.27
C ALA A 80 -1.17 -0.92 33.73
N ASN A 81 -1.91 -1.56 32.84
CA ASN A 81 -2.64 -2.79 33.14
C ASN A 81 -1.69 -3.97 33.40
N GLU A 82 -0.61 -4.10 32.66
CA GLU A 82 0.40 -5.15 32.88
C GLU A 82 1.14 -4.94 34.19
N GLU A 83 1.49 -3.70 34.54
CA GLU A 83 2.10 -3.35 35.82
C GLU A 83 1.14 -3.64 36.99
N GLU A 84 -0.16 -3.39 36.83
CA GLU A 84 -1.16 -3.72 37.87
C GLU A 84 -1.32 -5.25 38.00
N LEU A 85 -1.37 -5.99 36.93
CA LEU A 85 -1.38 -7.46 37.01
C LEU A 85 -0.13 -8.00 37.70
N ASN A 86 1.05 -7.46 37.38
CA ASN A 86 2.30 -7.82 38.03
C ASN A 86 2.21 -7.55 39.54
N ARG A 87 1.70 -6.40 39.95
CA ARG A 87 1.52 -6.02 41.36
C ARG A 87 0.61 -6.99 42.10
N ILE A 88 -0.54 -7.33 41.48
CA ILE A 88 -1.49 -8.31 42.02
C ILE A 88 -0.83 -9.70 42.21
N PHE A 89 -0.10 -10.17 41.19
CA PHE A 89 0.54 -11.50 41.25
C PHE A 89 1.73 -11.51 42.23
N ILE A 90 2.56 -10.47 42.28
CA ILE A 90 3.64 -10.30 43.27
C ILE A 90 3.08 -10.39 44.70
N ASP A 91 1.95 -9.74 44.95
CA ASP A 91 1.28 -9.77 46.27
C ASP A 91 0.73 -11.16 46.59
N ILE A 92 0.07 -11.83 45.64
CA ILE A 92 -0.49 -13.17 45.83
C ILE A 92 0.59 -14.21 46.18
N TYR A 93 1.75 -14.08 45.53
CA TYR A 93 2.84 -15.04 45.71
C TYR A 93 3.87 -14.61 46.77
N GLY A 94 3.75 -13.41 47.35
CA GLY A 94 4.66 -12.90 48.36
C GLY A 94 6.08 -12.63 47.86
N LEU A 95 6.19 -12.10 46.62
CA LEU A 95 7.47 -11.92 45.92
C LEU A 95 7.95 -10.45 45.91
N GLN A 96 7.47 -9.63 46.84
CA GLN A 96 7.76 -8.18 46.88
C GLN A 96 9.25 -7.86 47.06
N ASP A 97 10.00 -8.77 47.70
CA ASP A 97 11.45 -8.61 47.92
C ASP A 97 12.29 -9.08 46.71
N GLU A 98 11.67 -9.79 45.74
CA GLU A 98 12.35 -10.42 44.59
C GLU A 98 12.02 -9.76 43.26
N LEU A 99 10.80 -9.22 43.08
CA LEU A 99 10.29 -8.73 41.81
C LEU A 99 9.73 -7.31 41.92
N THR A 100 9.88 -6.54 40.81
CA THR A 100 9.20 -5.24 40.65
C THR A 100 8.04 -5.39 39.66
N PRO A 101 6.95 -4.62 39.82
CA PRO A 101 5.83 -4.66 38.87
C PRO A 101 6.11 -3.93 37.55
N ASP A 102 7.18 -3.16 37.47
CA ASP A 102 7.48 -2.26 36.35
C ASP A 102 7.62 -3.03 35.01
N VAL A 103 7.05 -2.46 33.95
CA VAL A 103 7.15 -2.97 32.57
C VAL A 103 7.96 -1.98 31.73
N GLU A 104 9.03 -2.45 31.10
CA GLU A 104 9.80 -1.61 30.20
C GLU A 104 9.04 -1.38 28.87
N ASP A 105 9.18 -0.20 28.27
CA ASP A 105 8.50 0.14 27.00
C ASP A 105 8.73 -0.87 25.88
N LYS A 106 9.92 -1.50 25.82
CA LYS A 106 10.26 -2.52 24.84
C LYS A 106 9.47 -3.83 24.97
N ASP A 107 8.92 -4.08 26.18
CA ASP A 107 8.17 -5.29 26.50
C ASP A 107 6.66 -5.14 26.27
N VAL A 108 6.20 -3.90 26.08
CA VAL A 108 4.80 -3.63 25.72
C VAL A 108 4.54 -4.04 24.29
N THR A 109 3.53 -4.90 24.07
CA THR A 109 3.32 -5.59 22.79
C THR A 109 2.55 -4.80 21.75
N VAL A 110 1.76 -3.77 22.12
CA VAL A 110 1.08 -2.87 21.18
C VAL A 110 2.03 -1.81 20.62
N ARG A 111 1.75 -1.34 19.42
CA ARG A 111 2.66 -0.48 18.68
C ARG A 111 2.33 0.99 18.88
N LYS A 112 3.34 1.81 19.11
CA LYS A 112 3.23 3.26 18.89
C LYS A 112 3.10 3.58 17.42
N ALA A 113 2.47 4.70 17.08
CA ALA A 113 2.40 5.16 15.69
C ALA A 113 3.80 5.43 15.15
N ASP A 114 4.01 5.13 13.86
CA ASP A 114 5.22 5.45 13.11
C ASP A 114 4.82 6.07 11.79
N LEU A 115 5.21 7.32 11.58
CA LEU A 115 4.78 8.09 10.42
C LEU A 115 5.16 7.40 9.09
N GLY A 116 6.40 6.93 8.99
CA GLY A 116 6.89 6.29 7.77
C GLY A 116 6.17 4.99 7.45
N ARG A 117 5.98 4.15 8.47
CA ARG A 117 5.24 2.89 8.35
C ARG A 117 3.77 3.13 7.99
N ASP A 118 3.13 4.04 8.71
CA ASP A 118 1.68 4.22 8.61
C ASP A 118 1.27 4.94 7.31
N ILE A 119 2.11 5.82 6.76
CA ILE A 119 1.92 6.39 5.43
C ILE A 119 2.13 5.33 4.33
N ARG A 120 3.13 4.45 4.44
CA ARG A 120 3.30 3.33 3.48
C ARG A 120 2.12 2.36 3.55
N SER A 121 1.59 2.11 4.76
CA SER A 121 0.38 1.31 4.95
C SER A 121 -0.86 1.97 4.33
N LEU A 122 -1.01 3.30 4.43
CA LEU A 122 -2.06 4.05 3.72
C LEU A 122 -1.96 3.89 2.21
N ILE A 123 -0.75 3.95 1.65
CA ILE A 123 -0.52 3.73 0.22
C ILE A 123 -0.89 2.31 -0.17
N SER A 124 -0.52 1.30 0.61
CA SER A 124 -0.89 -0.10 0.37
C SER A 124 -2.41 -0.30 0.38
N TYR A 125 -3.11 0.27 1.37
CA TYR A 125 -4.57 0.25 1.43
C TYR A 125 -5.21 0.93 0.22
N ALA A 126 -4.69 2.08 -0.21
CA ALA A 126 -5.17 2.78 -1.41
C ALA A 126 -5.05 1.91 -2.66
N VAL A 127 -3.92 1.20 -2.83
CA VAL A 127 -3.73 0.23 -3.92
C VAL A 127 -4.75 -0.90 -3.80
N GLY A 128 -5.04 -1.37 -2.59
CA GLY A 128 -6.11 -2.33 -2.34
C GLY A 128 -7.48 -1.85 -2.80
N CYS A 129 -7.81 -0.57 -2.55
CA CYS A 129 -9.05 0.03 -3.04
C CYS A 129 -9.07 0.15 -4.57
N MET A 130 -7.94 0.49 -5.21
CA MET A 130 -7.84 0.58 -6.67
C MET A 130 -8.13 -0.77 -7.35
N PHE A 131 -7.73 -1.87 -6.74
CA PHE A 131 -7.98 -3.22 -7.23
C PHE A 131 -9.28 -3.85 -6.72
N GLY A 132 -9.99 -3.17 -5.84
CA GLY A 132 -11.22 -3.69 -5.26
C GLY A 132 -11.04 -4.76 -4.17
N ARG A 133 -9.80 -4.94 -3.67
CA ARG A 133 -9.58 -5.75 -2.45
C ARG A 133 -10.28 -5.13 -1.26
N TYR A 134 -10.21 -3.81 -1.14
CA TYR A 134 -10.93 -2.99 -0.18
C TYR A 134 -11.86 -2.02 -0.88
N SER A 135 -12.77 -1.42 -0.12
CA SER A 135 -13.66 -0.37 -0.61
C SER A 135 -13.83 0.74 0.43
N LEU A 136 -14.14 1.94 -0.03
CA LEU A 136 -14.58 3.04 0.85
C LEU A 136 -16.04 2.88 1.29
N ASP A 137 -16.82 2.05 0.61
CA ASP A 137 -18.26 1.87 0.82
C ASP A 137 -18.60 0.69 1.75
N CYS A 138 -17.66 -0.23 1.99
CA CYS A 138 -17.84 -1.34 2.92
C CYS A 138 -16.59 -1.56 3.79
N GLU A 139 -16.77 -2.25 4.92
CA GLU A 139 -15.69 -2.63 5.83
C GLU A 139 -15.09 -3.98 5.44
N GLY A 140 -13.82 -4.17 5.77
CA GLY A 140 -13.11 -5.42 5.57
C GLY A 140 -12.75 -5.71 4.11
N LEU A 141 -12.57 -6.98 3.81
CA LEU A 141 -12.30 -7.45 2.44
C LEU A 141 -13.56 -7.30 1.58
N ALA A 142 -13.51 -6.43 0.57
CA ALA A 142 -14.58 -6.29 -0.40
C ALA A 142 -14.55 -7.42 -1.43
N TYR A 143 -13.33 -7.84 -1.86
CA TYR A 143 -13.14 -8.96 -2.77
C TYR A 143 -11.79 -9.68 -2.52
N ALA A 144 -11.84 -11.00 -2.40
CA ALA A 144 -10.68 -11.88 -2.32
C ALA A 144 -10.93 -13.22 -3.05
N GLY A 145 -11.73 -13.19 -4.11
CA GLY A 145 -12.22 -14.35 -4.87
C GLY A 145 -13.73 -14.47 -4.80
N GLY A 146 -14.30 -15.34 -5.61
CA GLY A 146 -15.75 -15.55 -5.72
C GLY A 146 -16.46 -14.56 -6.66
N GLN A 147 -17.70 -14.21 -6.39
CA GLN A 147 -18.50 -13.35 -7.25
C GLN A 147 -18.15 -11.87 -7.05
N TRP A 148 -17.85 -11.18 -8.15
CA TRP A 148 -17.64 -9.74 -8.16
C TRP A 148 -18.95 -8.98 -7.99
N ASP A 149 -18.95 -7.99 -7.08
CA ASP A 149 -20.08 -7.11 -6.84
C ASP A 149 -19.66 -5.65 -7.04
N ALA A 150 -19.99 -5.09 -8.22
CA ALA A 150 -19.65 -3.71 -8.56
C ALA A 150 -20.35 -2.67 -7.65
N GLY A 151 -21.47 -3.01 -7.01
CA GLY A 151 -22.19 -2.14 -6.09
C GLY A 151 -21.40 -1.75 -4.84
N LYS A 152 -20.30 -2.48 -4.55
CA LYS A 152 -19.41 -2.17 -3.43
C LYS A 152 -18.42 -1.03 -3.69
N TYR A 153 -18.35 -0.48 -4.91
CA TYR A 153 -17.27 0.46 -5.33
C TYR A 153 -17.84 1.74 -5.94
N THR A 154 -18.81 2.37 -5.27
CA THR A 154 -19.49 3.57 -5.77
C THR A 154 -18.69 4.85 -5.51
N THR A 155 -18.13 5.00 -4.30
CA THR A 155 -17.36 6.18 -3.89
C THR A 155 -15.99 6.25 -4.58
N PHE A 156 -15.32 5.11 -4.69
CA PHE A 156 -14.04 5.00 -5.39
C PHE A 156 -14.06 3.73 -6.25
N PRO A 157 -14.32 3.85 -7.57
CA PRO A 157 -14.43 2.71 -8.48
C PRO A 157 -13.12 1.92 -8.57
N ALA A 158 -13.23 0.61 -8.42
CA ALA A 158 -12.11 -0.30 -8.67
C ALA A 158 -11.77 -0.31 -10.17
N GLU A 159 -10.51 -0.60 -10.49
CA GLU A 159 -10.05 -0.72 -11.86
C GLU A 159 -10.68 -1.95 -12.55
N ASP A 160 -11.27 -1.74 -13.74
CA ASP A 160 -12.09 -2.77 -14.41
C ASP A 160 -11.24 -3.90 -15.00
N ALA A 161 -10.10 -3.55 -15.59
CA ALA A 161 -9.22 -4.50 -16.28
C ALA A 161 -8.35 -5.33 -15.32
N ASN A 162 -8.31 -4.98 -14.03
CA ASN A 162 -7.38 -5.53 -13.05
C ASN A 162 -5.90 -5.29 -13.42
N ILE A 163 -5.60 -4.24 -14.19
CA ILE A 163 -4.26 -3.89 -14.64
C ILE A 163 -4.04 -2.40 -14.39
N ILE A 164 -3.02 -2.05 -13.59
CA ILE A 164 -2.67 -0.65 -13.33
C ILE A 164 -1.20 -0.43 -13.72
N PRO A 165 -0.92 0.38 -14.76
CA PRO A 165 0.44 0.67 -15.18
C PRO A 165 1.18 1.54 -14.16
N ILE A 166 2.51 1.36 -14.07
CA ILE A 166 3.41 2.20 -13.31
C ILE A 166 4.42 2.81 -14.29
N CYS A 167 4.31 4.12 -14.51
CA CYS A 167 5.08 4.81 -15.53
C CYS A 167 6.06 5.80 -14.91
N ASP A 168 7.17 6.05 -15.60
CA ASP A 168 8.18 7.04 -15.22
C ASP A 168 7.88 8.46 -15.77
N ASP A 169 6.80 8.58 -16.55
CA ASP A 169 6.24 9.83 -17.06
C ASP A 169 4.70 9.68 -17.17
N ASP A 170 3.98 10.75 -17.49
CA ASP A 170 2.50 10.76 -17.63
C ASP A 170 2.05 10.10 -18.95
N TYR A 171 2.37 8.84 -19.16
CA TYR A 171 1.96 8.10 -20.36
C TYR A 171 0.48 7.66 -20.32
N PHE A 172 -0.02 7.30 -19.14
CA PHE A 172 -1.41 6.92 -18.93
C PHE A 172 -2.04 7.86 -17.90
N ALA A 173 -3.23 8.36 -18.19
CA ALA A 173 -3.95 9.28 -17.30
C ALA A 173 -4.36 8.62 -15.98
N ASP A 174 -4.46 7.29 -15.99
CA ASP A 174 -4.92 6.44 -14.89
C ASP A 174 -3.84 5.46 -14.41
N ASP A 175 -2.56 5.84 -14.52
CA ASP A 175 -1.47 5.11 -13.92
C ASP A 175 -1.61 5.08 -12.37
N LEU A 176 -0.80 4.25 -11.73
CA LEU A 176 -0.85 4.05 -10.28
C LEU A 176 -0.73 5.37 -9.50
N THR A 177 0.11 6.30 -9.96
CA THR A 177 0.29 7.61 -9.34
C THR A 177 -0.97 8.48 -9.48
N GLY A 178 -1.54 8.54 -10.68
CA GLY A 178 -2.76 9.29 -10.95
C GLY A 178 -3.95 8.75 -10.15
N ARG A 179 -4.08 7.42 -10.04
CA ARG A 179 -5.12 6.79 -9.21
C ARG A 179 -4.91 7.05 -7.72
N PHE A 180 -3.66 7.06 -7.24
CA PHE A 180 -3.36 7.40 -5.85
C PHE A 180 -3.74 8.85 -5.51
N ILE A 181 -3.42 9.79 -6.39
CA ILE A 181 -3.81 11.19 -6.22
C ILE A 181 -5.35 11.31 -6.14
N ARG A 182 -6.08 10.64 -7.02
CA ARG A 182 -7.55 10.58 -6.96
C ARG A 182 -8.07 9.95 -5.68
N PHE A 183 -7.42 8.90 -5.17
CA PHE A 183 -7.81 8.30 -3.89
C PHE A 183 -7.67 9.31 -2.74
N ILE A 184 -6.55 10.02 -2.66
CA ILE A 184 -6.33 11.05 -1.63
C ILE A 184 -7.36 12.18 -1.77
N GLU A 185 -7.65 12.63 -2.99
CA GLU A 185 -8.68 13.63 -3.25
C GLU A 185 -10.08 13.15 -2.82
N THR A 186 -10.44 11.90 -3.14
CA THR A 186 -11.73 11.32 -2.77
C THR A 186 -11.88 11.22 -1.24
N VAL A 187 -10.85 10.81 -0.53
CA VAL A 187 -10.91 10.62 0.93
C VAL A 187 -10.83 11.95 1.68
N TYR A 188 -9.93 12.85 1.28
CA TYR A 188 -9.60 14.06 2.04
C TYR A 188 -10.13 15.35 1.42
N GLY A 189 -10.62 15.31 0.17
CA GLY A 189 -11.15 16.45 -0.56
C GLY A 189 -10.09 17.23 -1.35
N SER A 190 -10.55 17.94 -2.38
CA SER A 190 -9.69 18.71 -3.29
C SER A 190 -9.04 19.92 -2.61
N ALA A 191 -9.70 20.54 -1.62
CA ALA A 191 -9.22 21.75 -0.96
C ALA A 191 -7.86 21.58 -0.24
N THR A 192 -7.54 20.38 0.21
CA THR A 192 -6.29 20.05 0.93
C THR A 192 -5.37 19.11 0.16
N LEU A 193 -5.66 18.83 -1.10
CA LEU A 193 -4.96 17.83 -1.90
C LEU A 193 -3.45 18.09 -1.97
N GLU A 194 -3.04 19.30 -2.34
CA GLU A 194 -1.62 19.66 -2.47
C GLU A 194 -0.85 19.51 -1.14
N GLU A 195 -1.46 19.91 -0.03
CA GLU A 195 -0.87 19.77 1.30
C GLU A 195 -0.73 18.30 1.69
N ASN A 196 -1.75 17.49 1.39
CA ASN A 196 -1.74 16.05 1.66
C ASN A 196 -0.67 15.33 0.84
N LEU A 197 -0.56 15.65 -0.46
CA LEU A 197 0.47 15.07 -1.32
C LEU A 197 1.87 15.49 -0.88
N ARG A 198 2.06 16.75 -0.43
CA ARG A 198 3.33 17.24 0.11
C ARG A 198 3.69 16.48 1.39
N PHE A 199 2.77 16.34 2.32
CA PHE A 199 3.01 15.61 3.57
C PHE A 199 3.41 14.15 3.33
N ILE A 200 2.72 13.46 2.39
CA ILE A 200 3.05 12.09 2.00
C ILE A 200 4.44 12.03 1.35
N ALA A 201 4.74 12.93 0.41
CA ALA A 201 6.02 12.97 -0.29
C ALA A 201 7.20 13.23 0.67
N ASP A 202 7.05 14.17 1.60
CA ASP A 202 8.06 14.48 2.62
C ASP A 202 8.30 13.27 3.54
N THR A 203 7.24 12.55 3.90
CA THR A 203 7.33 11.32 4.70
C THR A 203 8.05 10.19 3.96
N LEU A 204 7.89 10.09 2.64
CA LEU A 204 8.62 9.14 1.80
C LEU A 204 10.11 9.52 1.63
N GLY A 205 10.52 10.70 2.11
CA GLY A 205 11.91 11.16 2.12
C GLY A 205 12.40 11.72 0.78
N GLY A 206 11.50 11.97 -0.17
CA GLY A 206 11.84 12.48 -1.49
C GLY A 206 12.01 14.02 -1.51
N LYS A 207 12.86 14.48 -2.44
CA LYS A 207 13.03 15.91 -2.74
C LYS A 207 12.43 16.20 -4.12
N GLY A 208 11.65 17.26 -4.24
CA GLY A 208 11.05 17.67 -5.51
C GLY A 208 9.53 17.85 -5.42
N GLN A 209 8.87 17.77 -6.57
CA GLN A 209 7.43 17.87 -6.63
C GLN A 209 6.75 16.63 -6.00
N PRO A 210 5.68 16.78 -5.22
CA PRO A 210 5.03 15.66 -4.55
C PRO A 210 4.66 14.50 -5.48
N LYS A 211 4.09 14.81 -6.64
CA LYS A 211 3.71 13.82 -7.65
C LYS A 211 4.91 13.00 -8.14
N GLU A 212 6.06 13.63 -8.35
CA GLU A 212 7.30 12.95 -8.79
C GLU A 212 7.87 12.04 -7.69
N VAL A 213 7.84 12.49 -6.44
CA VAL A 213 8.30 11.69 -5.29
C VAL A 213 7.43 10.44 -5.13
N ILE A 214 6.09 10.60 -5.17
CA ILE A 214 5.15 9.49 -5.07
C ILE A 214 5.32 8.52 -6.24
N ARG A 215 5.50 9.04 -7.47
CA ARG A 215 5.80 8.23 -8.65
C ARG A 215 7.08 7.40 -8.49
N ASN A 216 8.14 8.03 -7.99
CA ASN A 216 9.40 7.35 -7.74
C ASN A 216 9.28 6.24 -6.68
N TYR A 217 8.48 6.47 -5.64
CA TYR A 217 8.17 5.45 -4.64
C TYR A 217 7.47 4.24 -5.28
N PHE A 218 6.45 4.45 -6.11
CA PHE A 218 5.78 3.35 -6.81
C PHE A 218 6.71 2.60 -7.76
N LEU A 219 7.60 3.30 -8.45
CA LEU A 219 8.54 2.68 -9.39
C LEU A 219 9.61 1.81 -8.72
N ASN A 220 10.07 2.20 -7.52
CA ASN A 220 11.31 1.66 -6.95
C ASN A 220 11.11 0.93 -5.62
N ASP A 221 10.18 1.39 -4.76
CA ASP A 221 10.13 0.98 -3.35
C ASP A 221 8.84 0.22 -2.98
N PHE A 222 7.70 0.62 -3.54
CA PHE A 222 6.38 0.07 -3.19
C PHE A 222 6.33 -1.46 -3.23
N TYR A 223 6.87 -2.07 -4.30
CA TYR A 223 6.80 -3.52 -4.43
C TYR A 223 7.68 -4.24 -3.39
N ALA A 224 8.80 -3.66 -3.00
CA ALA A 224 9.63 -4.19 -1.92
C ALA A 224 8.91 -4.11 -0.56
N ASP A 225 8.22 -3.00 -0.28
CA ASP A 225 7.40 -2.85 0.92
C ASP A 225 6.22 -3.85 0.92
N HIS A 226 5.57 -4.05 -0.23
CA HIS A 226 4.54 -5.07 -0.41
C HIS A 226 5.06 -6.49 -0.12
N LEU A 227 6.22 -6.86 -0.67
CA LEU A 227 6.86 -8.15 -0.40
C LEU A 227 7.19 -8.34 1.08
N LYS A 228 7.62 -7.27 1.77
CA LYS A 228 7.90 -7.30 3.21
C LYS A 228 6.61 -7.52 4.02
N THR A 229 5.56 -6.75 3.72
CA THR A 229 4.25 -6.83 4.39
C THR A 229 3.65 -8.24 4.27
N TYR A 230 3.69 -8.82 3.09
CA TYR A 230 3.13 -10.14 2.79
C TYR A 230 4.15 -11.29 2.89
N GLN A 231 5.29 -11.08 3.57
CA GLN A 231 6.29 -12.13 3.85
C GLN A 231 6.71 -12.90 2.60
N LYS A 232 7.01 -12.18 1.52
CA LYS A 232 7.37 -12.72 0.20
C LYS A 232 6.29 -13.61 -0.45
N ARG A 233 5.02 -13.33 -0.13
CA ARG A 233 3.85 -13.95 -0.77
C ARG A 233 2.97 -12.84 -1.37
N PRO A 234 3.42 -12.18 -2.46
CA PRO A 234 2.72 -11.00 -3.00
C PRO A 234 1.34 -11.36 -3.52
N ILE A 235 0.34 -10.62 -3.09
CA ILE A 235 -1.01 -10.69 -3.64
C ILE A 235 -1.19 -9.78 -4.86
N TYR A 236 -0.36 -8.73 -4.99
CA TYR A 236 -0.22 -7.97 -6.22
C TYR A 236 1.01 -8.48 -6.97
N TRP A 237 0.85 -8.77 -8.25
CA TRP A 237 1.96 -9.19 -9.09
C TRP A 237 2.44 -8.00 -9.91
N LEU A 238 3.76 -7.79 -9.90
CA LEU A 238 4.39 -6.73 -10.67
C LEU A 238 4.94 -7.33 -11.98
N PHE A 239 4.29 -7.03 -13.08
CA PHE A 239 4.86 -7.20 -14.41
C PHE A 239 5.98 -6.18 -14.60
N ASP A 240 7.17 -6.61 -15.02
CA ASP A 240 8.37 -5.79 -15.09
C ASP A 240 9.22 -6.19 -16.31
N SER A 241 9.38 -5.27 -17.25
CA SER A 241 10.17 -5.52 -18.47
C SER A 241 11.66 -5.66 -18.22
N GLY A 242 12.17 -5.11 -17.10
CA GLY A 242 13.56 -5.23 -16.70
C GLY A 242 14.23 -3.95 -16.21
N LYS A 243 15.56 -3.91 -16.32
CA LYS A 243 16.40 -2.88 -15.68
C LYS A 243 16.25 -1.47 -16.25
N LYS A 244 15.81 -1.34 -17.50
CA LYS A 244 15.61 -0.03 -18.14
C LYS A 244 14.26 0.58 -17.77
N GLY A 245 13.34 -0.24 -17.23
CA GLY A 245 12.01 0.17 -16.83
C GLY A 245 11.15 0.55 -18.03
N GLY A 246 11.23 -0.22 -19.12
CA GLY A 246 10.44 0.01 -20.32
C GLY A 246 8.94 -0.19 -20.08
N PHE A 247 8.57 -1.05 -19.14
CA PHE A 247 7.18 -1.25 -18.74
C PHE A 247 7.10 -1.84 -17.34
N LYS A 248 6.14 -1.33 -16.56
CA LYS A 248 5.70 -1.94 -15.30
C LYS A 248 4.18 -1.84 -15.17
N ALA A 249 3.55 -2.87 -14.62
CA ALA A 249 2.15 -2.86 -14.25
C ALA A 249 1.90 -3.80 -13.07
N LEU A 250 0.95 -3.41 -12.21
CA LEU A 250 0.43 -4.27 -11.15
C LEU A 250 -0.86 -4.95 -11.61
N ILE A 251 -1.07 -6.17 -11.14
CA ILE A 251 -2.36 -6.83 -11.12
C ILE A 251 -2.67 -7.36 -9.72
N TYR A 252 -3.94 -7.55 -9.41
CA TYR A 252 -4.38 -8.25 -8.20
C TYR A 252 -4.65 -9.70 -8.53
N MET A 253 -3.87 -10.63 -7.95
CA MET A 253 -3.90 -12.07 -8.26
C MET A 253 -5.32 -12.67 -8.15
N HIS A 254 -6.09 -12.27 -7.14
CA HIS A 254 -7.43 -12.80 -6.91
C HIS A 254 -8.47 -12.37 -7.97
N ARG A 255 -8.13 -11.38 -8.80
CA ARG A 255 -8.94 -10.94 -9.96
C ARG A 255 -8.36 -11.37 -11.30
N TYR A 256 -7.31 -12.19 -11.28
CA TYR A 256 -6.72 -12.71 -12.52
C TYR A 256 -7.75 -13.52 -13.32
N GLN A 257 -7.77 -13.31 -14.62
CA GLN A 257 -8.57 -14.06 -15.59
C GLN A 257 -7.66 -14.58 -16.71
N PRO A 258 -8.05 -15.65 -17.43
CA PRO A 258 -7.22 -16.21 -18.50
C PRO A 258 -6.84 -15.22 -19.61
N ASP A 259 -7.65 -14.19 -19.85
CA ASP A 259 -7.40 -13.12 -20.82
C ASP A 259 -6.56 -11.96 -20.27
N THR A 260 -6.23 -11.94 -18.94
CA THR A 260 -5.51 -10.83 -18.32
C THR A 260 -4.17 -10.54 -19.02
N ILE A 261 -3.41 -11.57 -19.40
CA ILE A 261 -2.14 -11.38 -20.10
C ILE A 261 -2.34 -10.84 -21.53
N ALA A 262 -3.39 -11.28 -22.23
CA ALA A 262 -3.72 -10.76 -23.54
C ALA A 262 -4.12 -9.27 -23.46
N ARG A 263 -4.93 -8.88 -22.46
CA ARG A 263 -5.29 -7.47 -22.22
C ARG A 263 -4.07 -6.64 -21.80
N LEU A 264 -3.20 -7.16 -20.94
CA LEU A 264 -1.95 -6.49 -20.59
C LEU A 264 -1.12 -6.17 -21.84
N ARG A 265 -1.03 -7.11 -22.78
CA ARG A 265 -0.32 -6.95 -24.04
C ARG A 265 -0.95 -5.89 -24.94
N THR A 266 -2.25 -6.05 -25.25
CA THR A 266 -2.95 -5.22 -26.24
C THR A 266 -3.20 -3.81 -25.76
N ASP A 267 -3.70 -3.65 -24.51
CA ASP A 267 -4.20 -2.38 -24.03
C ASP A 267 -3.09 -1.51 -23.39
N TYR A 268 -2.00 -2.15 -22.92
CA TYR A 268 -0.95 -1.45 -22.19
C TYR A 268 0.42 -1.54 -22.85
N VAL A 269 0.92 -2.75 -23.17
CA VAL A 269 2.26 -2.91 -23.77
C VAL A 269 2.33 -2.28 -25.16
N HIS A 270 1.37 -2.55 -26.03
CA HIS A 270 1.32 -1.97 -27.37
C HIS A 270 1.12 -0.45 -27.34
N GLU A 271 0.29 0.04 -26.44
CA GLU A 271 0.09 1.49 -26.24
C GLU A 271 1.40 2.16 -25.78
N GLN A 272 2.10 1.57 -24.80
CA GLN A 272 3.39 2.07 -24.36
C GLN A 272 4.44 2.08 -25.47
N GLN A 273 4.49 1.05 -26.32
CA GLN A 273 5.36 1.03 -27.49
C GLN A 273 5.03 2.16 -28.46
N SER A 274 3.74 2.43 -28.70
CA SER A 274 3.29 3.52 -29.56
C SER A 274 3.71 4.88 -29.00
N ARG A 275 3.56 5.09 -27.70
CA ARG A 275 3.98 6.33 -27.01
C ARG A 275 5.48 6.53 -27.07
N TYR A 276 6.27 5.49 -26.90
CA TYR A 276 7.73 5.57 -27.06
C TYR A 276 8.12 5.96 -28.48
N ARG A 277 7.54 5.35 -29.51
CA ARG A 277 7.80 5.71 -30.92
C ARG A 277 7.51 7.19 -31.17
N THR A 278 6.38 7.70 -30.70
CA THR A 278 6.00 9.11 -30.85
C THR A 278 6.96 10.03 -30.11
N ALA A 279 7.30 9.72 -28.85
CA ALA A 279 8.21 10.54 -28.05
C ALA A 279 9.64 10.55 -28.61
N ILE A 280 10.13 9.43 -29.14
CA ILE A 280 11.44 9.32 -29.80
C ILE A 280 11.45 10.19 -31.05
N ALA A 281 10.44 10.07 -31.93
CA ALA A 281 10.35 10.86 -33.15
C ALA A 281 10.28 12.37 -32.87
N ASP A 282 9.50 12.81 -31.85
CA ASP A 282 9.44 14.23 -31.43
C ASP A 282 10.82 14.72 -30.98
N LEU A 283 11.54 13.96 -30.15
CA LEU A 283 12.87 14.35 -29.69
C LEU A 283 13.88 14.42 -30.82
N GLU A 284 13.86 13.49 -31.78
CA GLU A 284 14.75 13.48 -32.95
C GLU A 284 14.55 14.73 -33.84
N GLN A 285 13.29 15.19 -33.98
CA GLN A 285 12.99 16.43 -34.71
C GLN A 285 13.41 17.68 -33.95
N ARG A 286 13.29 17.72 -32.62
CA ARG A 286 13.57 18.90 -31.78
C ARG A 286 15.04 19.12 -31.50
N ILE A 287 15.82 18.05 -31.31
CA ILE A 287 17.23 18.11 -30.92
C ILE A 287 18.11 19.02 -31.84
N PRO A 288 17.94 19.02 -33.18
CA PRO A 288 18.74 19.87 -34.06
C PRO A 288 18.51 21.39 -33.87
N GLY A 289 17.32 21.78 -33.42
CA GLY A 289 16.88 23.17 -33.32
C GLY A 289 17.12 23.86 -31.98
N VAL A 290 17.67 23.16 -30.97
CA VAL A 290 17.79 23.70 -29.60
C VAL A 290 19.24 24.10 -29.26
N SER A 291 19.42 24.85 -28.17
CA SER A 291 20.72 25.26 -27.63
C SER A 291 21.57 24.04 -27.23
N THR A 292 22.90 24.22 -27.16
CA THR A 292 23.84 23.14 -26.80
C THR A 292 23.51 22.51 -25.44
N SER A 293 23.14 23.33 -24.43
CA SER A 293 22.81 22.85 -23.10
C SER A 293 21.53 22.01 -23.11
N GLU A 294 20.51 22.45 -23.82
CA GLU A 294 19.23 21.74 -23.96
C GLU A 294 19.40 20.47 -24.80
N ARG A 295 20.20 20.52 -25.86
CA ARG A 295 20.56 19.36 -26.69
C ARG A 295 21.10 18.20 -25.87
N VAL A 296 22.02 18.47 -24.92
CA VAL A 296 22.58 17.44 -24.04
C VAL A 296 21.48 16.77 -23.19
N LYS A 297 20.55 17.56 -22.65
CA LYS A 297 19.42 17.01 -21.86
C LYS A 297 18.48 16.17 -22.70
N LEU A 298 18.08 16.68 -23.86
CA LEU A 298 17.17 15.96 -24.77
C LEU A 298 17.82 14.70 -25.34
N SER A 299 19.12 14.72 -25.68
CA SER A 299 19.84 13.54 -26.13
C SER A 299 19.93 12.44 -25.07
N LYS A 300 20.08 12.81 -23.78
CA LYS A 300 20.01 11.83 -22.68
C LYS A 300 18.62 11.22 -22.57
N LYS A 301 17.57 12.04 -22.68
CA LYS A 301 16.18 11.56 -22.67
C LYS A 301 15.91 10.64 -23.85
N LEU A 302 16.35 11.02 -25.06
CA LEU A 302 16.23 10.20 -26.26
C LEU A 302 16.88 8.83 -26.09
N LYS A 303 18.13 8.80 -25.64
CA LYS A 303 18.86 7.54 -25.39
C LYS A 303 18.12 6.65 -24.39
N LYS A 304 17.61 7.23 -23.28
CA LYS A 304 16.83 6.49 -22.29
C LYS A 304 15.58 5.86 -22.93
N LEU A 305 14.81 6.63 -23.70
CA LEU A 305 13.61 6.14 -24.36
C LEU A 305 13.90 5.04 -25.39
N GLN A 306 14.99 5.17 -26.15
CA GLN A 306 15.43 4.13 -27.09
C GLN A 306 15.80 2.82 -26.38
N GLU A 307 16.51 2.91 -25.23
CA GLU A 307 16.85 1.74 -24.41
C GLU A 307 15.57 1.09 -23.81
N GLN A 308 14.63 1.90 -23.33
CA GLN A 308 13.33 1.42 -22.81
C GLN A 308 12.48 0.79 -23.91
N SER A 309 12.44 1.39 -25.10
CA SER A 309 11.72 0.85 -26.25
C SER A 309 12.26 -0.51 -26.69
N THR A 310 13.58 -0.67 -26.72
CA THR A 310 14.24 -1.94 -27.08
C THR A 310 13.96 -3.01 -26.03
N GLU A 311 14.04 -2.66 -24.73
CA GLU A 311 13.68 -3.60 -23.66
C GLU A 311 12.22 -4.05 -23.76
N LEU A 312 11.32 -3.09 -24.04
CA LEU A 312 9.89 -3.37 -24.17
C LEU A 312 9.56 -4.27 -25.36
N GLN A 313 10.28 -4.15 -26.48
CA GLN A 313 10.12 -5.05 -27.62
C GLN A 313 10.45 -6.51 -27.24
N THR A 314 11.59 -6.73 -26.59
CA THR A 314 11.98 -8.06 -26.12
C THR A 314 11.01 -8.61 -25.05
N TYR A 315 10.47 -7.73 -24.21
CA TYR A 315 9.49 -8.12 -23.22
C TYR A 315 8.14 -8.50 -23.83
N GLU A 316 7.72 -7.77 -24.88
CA GLU A 316 6.49 -8.04 -25.61
C GLU A 316 6.47 -9.45 -26.20
N GLU A 317 7.59 -9.93 -26.74
CA GLU A 317 7.71 -11.29 -27.25
C GLU A 317 7.39 -12.36 -26.19
N LYS A 318 7.84 -12.15 -24.95
CA LYS A 318 7.54 -13.05 -23.83
C LYS A 318 6.07 -12.99 -23.41
N ILE A 319 5.51 -11.77 -23.36
CA ILE A 319 4.09 -11.55 -23.04
C ILE A 319 3.20 -12.16 -24.11
N HIS A 320 3.56 -12.00 -25.39
CA HIS A 320 2.83 -12.59 -26.51
C HIS A 320 2.71 -14.11 -26.36
N HIS A 321 3.81 -14.79 -26.11
CA HIS A 321 3.82 -16.24 -25.92
C HIS A 321 2.91 -16.70 -24.77
N LEU A 322 2.85 -15.96 -23.66
CA LEU A 322 1.97 -16.27 -22.54
C LEU A 322 0.50 -15.91 -22.81
N ALA A 323 0.25 -14.80 -23.53
CA ALA A 323 -1.09 -14.35 -23.89
C ALA A 323 -1.85 -15.37 -24.72
N ASP A 324 -1.17 -16.00 -25.68
CA ASP A 324 -1.78 -17.00 -26.57
C ASP A 324 -2.19 -18.29 -25.86
N GLN A 325 -1.67 -18.53 -24.66
CA GLN A 325 -1.95 -19.75 -23.88
C GLN A 325 -3.24 -19.67 -23.07
N PHE A 326 -3.79 -18.49 -22.83
CA PHE A 326 -4.97 -18.27 -21.97
C PHE A 326 -4.90 -19.05 -20.65
N ILE A 327 -3.75 -18.93 -19.96
CA ILE A 327 -3.45 -19.70 -18.75
C ILE A 327 -4.47 -19.39 -17.65
N SER A 328 -5.09 -20.42 -17.08
CA SER A 328 -5.88 -20.33 -15.86
C SER A 328 -5.00 -20.57 -14.64
N ILE A 329 -5.29 -19.88 -13.54
CA ILE A 329 -4.65 -20.14 -12.26
C ILE A 329 -5.68 -20.72 -11.28
N ASP A 330 -5.19 -21.50 -10.33
CA ASP A 330 -5.97 -21.97 -9.17
C ASP A 330 -5.49 -21.23 -7.93
N LEU A 331 -6.38 -20.48 -7.29
CA LEU A 331 -6.04 -19.71 -6.08
C LEU A 331 -5.66 -20.65 -4.91
N ASP A 332 -6.22 -21.85 -4.87
CA ASP A 332 -5.92 -22.85 -3.83
C ASP A 332 -4.50 -23.42 -3.93
N ASP A 333 -3.86 -23.33 -5.10
CA ASP A 333 -2.44 -23.66 -5.29
C ASP A 333 -1.50 -22.69 -4.53
N GLY A 334 -2.02 -21.54 -4.11
CA GLY A 334 -1.31 -20.52 -3.36
C GLY A 334 -0.40 -19.63 -4.21
N VAL A 335 0.08 -18.56 -3.56
CA VAL A 335 0.80 -17.47 -4.26
C VAL A 335 2.05 -17.95 -4.99
N LYS A 336 2.88 -18.79 -4.35
CA LYS A 336 4.19 -19.18 -4.91
C LYS A 336 4.05 -20.01 -6.19
N LYS A 337 3.14 -20.98 -6.21
CA LYS A 337 2.96 -21.86 -7.37
C LYS A 337 2.42 -21.08 -8.56
N ASN A 338 1.42 -20.24 -8.33
CA ASN A 338 0.87 -19.38 -9.36
C ASN A 338 1.87 -18.35 -9.89
N TYR A 339 2.70 -17.76 -9.00
CA TYR A 339 3.74 -16.81 -9.39
C TYR A 339 4.79 -17.44 -10.32
N GLU A 340 5.18 -18.69 -10.07
CA GLU A 340 6.19 -19.42 -10.84
C GLU A 340 5.79 -19.58 -12.32
N ILE A 341 4.49 -19.64 -12.62
CA ILE A 341 3.98 -19.75 -13.99
C ILE A 341 4.40 -18.53 -14.84
N PHE A 342 4.43 -17.35 -14.24
CA PHE A 342 4.70 -16.07 -14.91
C PHE A 342 6.07 -15.47 -14.56
N LYS A 343 6.96 -16.20 -13.93
CA LYS A 343 8.25 -15.69 -13.38
C LYS A 343 9.13 -14.95 -14.38
N ASP A 344 9.04 -15.29 -15.68
CA ASP A 344 9.87 -14.70 -16.74
C ASP A 344 9.41 -13.30 -17.14
N VAL A 345 8.21 -12.90 -16.74
CA VAL A 345 7.60 -11.59 -17.01
C VAL A 345 7.28 -10.80 -15.75
N LEU A 346 7.44 -11.42 -14.57
CA LEU A 346 7.22 -10.79 -13.27
C LEU A 346 8.52 -10.34 -12.62
N ALA A 347 8.43 -9.33 -11.75
CA ALA A 347 9.53 -8.89 -10.91
C ALA A 347 9.99 -10.02 -9.98
N LYS A 348 11.29 -10.15 -9.76
CA LYS A 348 11.83 -11.21 -8.90
C LYS A 348 11.47 -10.97 -7.43
N ILE A 349 10.97 -12.01 -6.77
CA ILE A 349 10.81 -12.04 -5.32
C ILE A 349 12.20 -12.24 -4.69
N LYS A 350 12.72 -11.21 -4.02
CA LYS A 350 14.01 -11.23 -3.36
C LYS A 350 13.88 -11.44 -1.85
#